data_65da507fcb7f83dab776b812aab52126
#
_entry.id   65da507fcb7f83dab776b812aab52126
#
_cell.length_a   1.000
_cell.length_b   1.000
_cell.length_c   1.000
_cell.angle_alpha   90.00
_cell.angle_beta   90.00
_cell.angle_gamma   90.00
#
_symmetry.space_group_name_H-M   'P 1'
#
loop_
_entity.id
_entity.type
_entity.pdbx_description
1 polymer ?
#
loop_
_entity_poly.entity_id
_entity_poly.type
_entity_poly.pdbx_seq_one_letter_code
_entity_poly.pdbx_strand_id
1 'polypeptide(L)'
;VDNTRIFSTGFSYGGMMSFAVGCELSDVFRAIAPMAGSLYSDFNCRGTGPAIAMWGAHGTSDTVVPPEDGRAARDKILQQNHCGTETVPVEPSPCVKYQGCDPGYDVTWCEWDGPHGIPNFGSAAIAEFFLQF
;
A
#
# COMPACT_ATOMS: atom_id res chain seq x y z
N VAL A 1 -22.63 -9.47 5.22
CA VAL A 1 -21.33 -8.88 4.85
C VAL A 1 -21.30 -7.44 5.35
N ASP A 2 -20.19 -7.06 5.98
CA ASP A 2 -19.97 -5.69 6.43
C ASP A 2 -19.30 -4.90 5.27
N ASN A 3 -20.08 -4.10 4.56
CA ASN A 3 -19.62 -3.33 3.41
C ASN A 3 -18.72 -2.16 3.78
N THR A 4 -18.53 -1.86 5.07
CA THR A 4 -17.59 -0.83 5.54
C THR A 4 -16.18 -1.39 5.78
N ARG A 5 -16.01 -2.71 5.67
CA ARG A 5 -14.77 -3.43 5.96
C ARG A 5 -14.37 -4.36 4.81
N ILE A 6 -14.28 -3.79 3.61
CA ILE A 6 -13.80 -4.51 2.42
C ILE A 6 -12.33 -4.15 2.20
N PHE A 7 -11.48 -5.15 2.07
CA PHE A 7 -10.03 -4.99 1.96
C PHE A 7 -9.50 -5.71 0.72
N SER A 8 -8.38 -5.22 0.17
CA SER A 8 -7.66 -5.89 -0.90
C SER A 8 -6.20 -6.07 -0.51
N THR A 9 -5.67 -7.26 -0.75
CA THR A 9 -4.25 -7.56 -0.59
C THR A 9 -3.80 -8.51 -1.68
N GLY A 10 -2.52 -8.49 -1.98
CA GLY A 10 -1.95 -9.40 -2.94
C GLY A 10 -0.46 -9.19 -3.16
N PHE A 11 0.15 -10.17 -3.79
CA PHE A 11 1.55 -10.21 -4.14
C PHE A 11 1.72 -10.12 -5.65
N SER A 12 2.72 -9.36 -6.14
CA SER A 12 3.04 -9.22 -7.56
C SER A 12 1.84 -8.70 -8.36
N TYR A 13 1.24 -9.48 -9.26
CA TYR A 13 0.00 -9.09 -9.95
C TYR A 13 -1.14 -8.78 -8.97
N GLY A 14 -1.24 -9.53 -7.86
CA GLY A 14 -2.20 -9.25 -6.80
C GLY A 14 -1.93 -7.91 -6.11
N GLY A 15 -0.68 -7.55 -5.93
CA GLY A 15 -0.27 -6.22 -5.45
C GLY A 15 -0.64 -5.12 -6.44
N MET A 16 -0.43 -5.34 -7.73
CA MET A 16 -0.85 -4.42 -8.78
C MET A 16 -2.36 -4.22 -8.79
N MET A 17 -3.13 -5.30 -8.65
CA MET A 17 -4.59 -5.21 -8.56
C MET A 17 -5.02 -4.45 -7.30
N SER A 18 -4.35 -4.66 -6.17
CA SER A 18 -4.63 -3.92 -4.94
C SER A 18 -4.40 -2.41 -5.11
N PHE A 19 -3.33 -2.01 -5.78
CA PHE A 19 -3.12 -0.61 -6.13
C PHE A 19 -4.23 -0.08 -7.04
N ALA A 20 -4.62 -0.86 -8.06
CA ALA A 20 -5.67 -0.46 -9.00
C ALA A 20 -7.00 -0.20 -8.29
N VAL A 21 -7.46 -1.13 -7.42
CA VAL A 21 -8.70 -0.93 -6.66
C VAL A 21 -8.57 0.21 -5.65
N GLY A 22 -7.38 0.42 -5.09
CA GLY A 22 -7.12 1.57 -4.21
C GLY A 22 -7.27 2.91 -4.92
N CYS A 23 -6.93 2.96 -6.21
CA CYS A 23 -7.06 4.18 -7.01
C CYS A 23 -8.48 4.37 -7.58
N GLU A 24 -9.12 3.31 -8.02
CA GLU A 24 -10.35 3.39 -8.80
C GLU A 24 -11.62 3.07 -8.00
N LEU A 25 -11.48 2.30 -6.91
CA LEU A 25 -12.60 1.80 -6.11
C LEU A 25 -12.43 2.12 -4.62
N SER A 26 -11.77 3.24 -4.31
CA SER A 26 -11.54 3.66 -2.92
C SER A 26 -12.82 4.04 -2.17
N ASP A 27 -13.93 4.21 -2.87
CA ASP A 27 -15.26 4.34 -2.28
C ASP A 27 -15.88 2.99 -1.86
N VAL A 28 -15.33 1.88 -2.36
CA VAL A 28 -15.78 0.51 -2.03
C VAL A 28 -14.83 -0.15 -1.03
N PHE A 29 -13.53 0.00 -1.23
CA PHE A 29 -12.51 -0.63 -0.38
C PHE A 29 -12.08 0.30 0.74
N ARG A 30 -12.04 -0.21 1.98
CA ARG A 30 -11.60 0.56 3.16
C ARG A 30 -10.09 0.67 3.25
N ALA A 31 -9.38 -0.37 2.85
CA ALA A 31 -7.92 -0.40 2.90
C ALA A 31 -7.34 -1.40 1.91
N ILE A 32 -6.08 -1.15 1.53
CA ILE A 32 -5.31 -2.04 0.66
C ILE A 32 -3.96 -2.42 1.28
N ALA A 33 -3.47 -3.61 0.94
CA ALA A 33 -2.15 -4.05 1.39
C ALA A 33 -1.36 -4.71 0.25
N PRO A 34 -0.83 -3.91 -0.70
CA PRO A 34 -0.06 -4.43 -1.84
C PRO A 34 1.35 -4.83 -1.45
N MET A 35 1.83 -5.96 -1.98
CA MET A 35 3.21 -6.41 -1.85
C MET A 35 3.84 -6.64 -3.23
N ALA A 36 5.04 -6.11 -3.43
CA ALA A 36 5.80 -6.23 -4.69
C ALA A 36 4.95 -5.87 -5.93
N GLY A 37 4.13 -4.84 -5.79
CA GLY A 37 3.23 -4.37 -6.83
C GLY A 37 3.72 -3.09 -7.51
N SER A 38 2.98 -2.68 -8.53
CA SER A 38 3.18 -1.42 -9.27
C SER A 38 1.84 -1.00 -9.87
N LEU A 39 1.83 0.11 -10.59
CA LEU A 39 0.68 0.49 -11.39
C LEU A 39 0.80 -0.10 -12.81
N TYR A 40 -0.30 -0.62 -13.33
CA TYR A 40 -0.41 -0.87 -14.75
C TYR A 40 -0.67 0.43 -15.50
N SER A 41 -0.11 0.55 -16.71
CA SER A 41 -0.33 1.71 -17.57
C SER A 41 -1.80 1.94 -17.94
N ASP A 42 -2.60 0.87 -17.90
CA ASP A 42 -4.02 0.91 -18.28
C ASP A 42 -4.93 1.34 -17.12
N PHE A 43 -4.43 1.42 -15.89
CA PHE A 43 -5.21 1.87 -14.74
C PHE A 43 -5.00 3.37 -14.51
N ASN A 44 -6.12 4.04 -14.31
CA ASN A 44 -6.16 5.49 -14.19
C ASN A 44 -5.97 5.95 -12.74
N CYS A 45 -4.78 5.76 -12.20
CA CYS A 45 -4.45 6.21 -10.85
C CYS A 45 -3.97 7.67 -10.87
N ARG A 46 -4.87 8.62 -10.63
CA ARG A 46 -4.57 10.06 -10.66
C ARG A 46 -4.13 10.64 -9.32
N GLY A 47 -4.28 9.89 -8.23
CA GLY A 47 -4.03 10.42 -6.88
C GLY A 47 -5.06 11.46 -6.44
N THR A 48 -6.27 11.42 -6.99
CA THR A 48 -7.32 12.41 -6.74
C THR A 48 -8.66 11.81 -6.27
N GLY A 49 -8.74 10.50 -6.15
CA GLY A 49 -9.94 9.81 -5.65
C GLY A 49 -10.09 9.95 -4.12
N PRO A 50 -11.16 9.38 -3.56
CA PRO A 50 -11.30 9.28 -2.10
C PRO A 50 -10.11 8.59 -1.45
N ALA A 51 -9.75 9.01 -0.23
CA ALA A 51 -8.63 8.44 0.50
C ALA A 51 -8.84 6.94 0.79
N ILE A 52 -7.74 6.18 0.83
CA ILE A 52 -7.74 4.75 1.17
C ILE A 52 -6.52 4.42 2.05
N ALA A 53 -6.75 3.76 3.18
CA ALA A 53 -5.64 3.37 4.04
C ALA A 53 -4.77 2.31 3.35
N MET A 54 -3.45 2.38 3.52
CA MET A 54 -2.53 1.45 2.88
C MET A 54 -1.42 0.96 3.81
N TRP A 55 -1.16 -0.33 3.75
CA TRP A 55 0.08 -0.95 4.19
C TRP A 55 0.74 -1.61 2.99
N GLY A 56 1.94 -1.23 2.63
CA GLY A 56 2.62 -1.79 1.46
C GLY A 56 4.03 -2.26 1.76
N ALA A 57 4.51 -3.25 1.01
CA ALA A 57 5.87 -3.77 1.15
C ALA A 57 6.51 -4.04 -0.21
N HIS A 58 7.82 -3.79 -0.31
CA HIS A 58 8.59 -4.04 -1.51
C HIS A 58 10.03 -4.44 -1.16
N GLY A 59 10.55 -5.47 -1.80
CA GLY A 59 11.94 -5.88 -1.64
C GLY A 59 12.88 -4.92 -2.36
N THR A 60 13.95 -4.49 -1.69
CA THR A 60 14.92 -3.55 -2.27
C THR A 60 15.74 -4.16 -3.41
N SER A 61 15.82 -5.49 -3.49
CA SER A 61 16.53 -6.25 -4.53
C SER A 61 15.57 -6.92 -5.53
N ASP A 62 14.32 -6.45 -5.60
CA ASP A 62 13.33 -6.98 -6.54
C ASP A 62 13.76 -6.67 -7.98
N THR A 63 14.02 -7.73 -8.77
CA THR A 63 14.40 -7.64 -10.18
C THR A 63 13.27 -7.98 -11.15
N VAL A 64 12.10 -8.34 -10.63
CA VAL A 64 10.90 -8.65 -11.42
C VAL A 64 10.00 -7.42 -11.53
N VAL A 65 9.67 -6.84 -10.39
CA VAL A 65 8.99 -5.53 -10.30
C VAL A 65 9.96 -4.56 -9.62
N PRO A 66 10.58 -3.64 -10.35
CA PRO A 66 11.55 -2.73 -9.76
C PRO A 66 10.98 -1.95 -8.57
N PRO A 67 11.74 -1.76 -7.48
CA PRO A 67 11.25 -1.02 -6.31
C PRO A 67 10.76 0.40 -6.64
N GLU A 68 11.37 1.05 -7.65
CA GLU A 68 10.95 2.38 -8.12
C GLU A 68 9.49 2.39 -8.60
N ASP A 69 9.03 1.31 -9.22
CA ASP A 69 7.66 1.19 -9.71
C ASP A 69 6.67 1.05 -8.54
N GLY A 70 7.07 0.33 -7.51
CA GLY A 70 6.31 0.25 -6.26
C GLY A 70 6.22 1.60 -5.56
N ARG A 71 7.33 2.34 -5.52
CA ARG A 71 7.36 3.71 -4.95
C ARG A 71 6.46 4.67 -5.72
N ALA A 72 6.46 4.58 -7.05
CA ALA A 72 5.59 5.41 -7.90
C ALA A 72 4.12 5.15 -7.59
N ALA A 73 3.74 3.88 -7.42
CA ALA A 73 2.38 3.49 -7.04
C ALA A 73 2.03 4.01 -5.64
N ARG A 74 2.91 3.82 -4.66
CA ARG A 74 2.77 4.37 -3.30
C ARG A 74 2.54 5.89 -3.33
N ASP A 75 3.32 6.60 -4.13
CA ASP A 75 3.24 8.07 -4.20
C ASP A 75 1.87 8.56 -4.68
N LYS A 76 1.20 7.80 -5.54
CA LYS A 76 -0.18 8.10 -5.92
C LYS A 76 -1.15 7.98 -4.75
N ILE A 77 -0.99 6.96 -3.92
CA ILE A 77 -1.82 6.80 -2.71
C ILE A 77 -1.49 7.89 -1.67
N LEU A 78 -0.22 8.26 -1.50
CA LEU A 78 0.17 9.38 -0.65
C LEU A 78 -0.53 10.68 -1.08
N GLN A 79 -0.53 10.95 -2.38
CA GLN A 79 -1.22 12.12 -2.95
C GLN A 79 -2.74 12.05 -2.70
N GLN A 80 -3.34 10.90 -2.94
CA GLN A 80 -4.78 10.67 -2.74
C GLN A 80 -5.20 10.88 -1.29
N ASN A 81 -4.35 10.49 -0.33
CA ASN A 81 -4.59 10.61 1.11
C ASN A 81 -4.10 11.94 1.69
N HIS A 82 -3.58 12.86 0.87
CA HIS A 82 -3.05 14.16 1.29
C HIS A 82 -1.92 14.05 2.32
N CYS A 83 -1.11 13.00 2.27
CA CYS A 83 -0.01 12.78 3.19
C CYS A 83 1.12 13.80 2.97
N GLY A 84 1.87 14.10 4.03
CA GLY A 84 3.14 14.81 3.93
C GLY A 84 4.28 13.89 3.50
N THR A 85 5.50 14.43 3.48
CA THR A 85 6.71 13.69 3.07
C THR A 85 7.49 13.11 4.25
N GLU A 86 7.22 13.55 5.47
CA GLU A 86 7.90 13.07 6.67
C GLU A 86 7.37 11.71 7.10
N THR A 87 8.27 10.87 7.59
CA THR A 87 7.96 9.53 8.06
C THR A 87 8.50 9.29 9.46
N VAL A 88 7.87 8.35 10.17
CA VAL A 88 8.36 7.84 11.44
C VAL A 88 8.52 6.33 11.35
N PRO A 89 9.55 5.73 11.96
CA PRO A 89 9.68 4.28 12.05
C PRO A 89 8.50 3.67 12.81
N VAL A 90 8.00 2.54 12.31
CA VAL A 90 6.95 1.76 12.99
C VAL A 90 7.31 0.28 12.92
N GLU A 91 6.77 -0.52 13.85
CA GLU A 91 6.89 -1.96 13.77
C GLU A 91 5.94 -2.55 12.71
N PRO A 92 6.35 -3.65 12.05
CA PRO A 92 7.66 -4.27 12.13
C PRO A 92 8.73 -3.49 11.35
N SER A 93 9.97 -3.47 11.85
CA SER A 93 11.09 -2.90 11.09
C SER A 93 11.25 -3.66 9.76
N PRO A 94 11.52 -3.00 8.62
CA PRO A 94 11.93 -1.61 8.41
C PRO A 94 10.79 -0.64 8.02
N CYS A 95 9.58 -0.90 8.44
CA CYS A 95 8.42 -0.11 8.05
C CYS A 95 8.48 1.34 8.55
N VAL A 96 7.92 2.24 7.76
CA VAL A 96 7.73 3.65 8.11
C VAL A 96 6.27 4.04 7.90
N LYS A 97 5.79 5.00 8.70
CA LYS A 97 4.46 5.56 8.57
C LYS A 97 4.58 7.03 8.15
N TYR A 98 3.86 7.40 7.10
CA TYR A 98 3.82 8.78 6.63
C TYR A 98 2.97 9.65 7.54
N GLN A 99 3.40 10.91 7.72
CA GLN A 99 2.73 11.89 8.56
C GLN A 99 1.81 12.77 7.72
N GLY A 100 0.78 13.33 8.35
CA GLY A 100 -0.09 14.33 7.75
C GLY A 100 -1.18 13.79 6.82
N CYS A 101 -1.35 12.47 6.73
CA CYS A 101 -2.44 11.88 5.95
C CYS A 101 -3.80 12.28 6.53
N ASP A 102 -4.84 12.20 5.70
CA ASP A 102 -6.22 12.36 6.16
C ASP A 102 -6.51 11.43 7.35
N PRO A 103 -7.22 11.88 8.40
CA PRO A 103 -7.48 11.04 9.58
C PRO A 103 -8.14 9.71 9.23
N GLY A 104 -7.56 8.61 9.70
CA GLY A 104 -8.04 7.25 9.43
C GLY A 104 -7.56 6.64 8.13
N TYR A 105 -6.72 7.35 7.36
CA TYR A 105 -6.20 6.89 6.06
C TYR A 105 -4.68 6.94 6.01
N ASP A 106 -4.04 6.37 7.04
CA ASP A 106 -2.59 6.31 7.13
C ASP A 106 -1.98 5.44 6.02
N VAL A 107 -0.75 5.77 5.66
CA VAL A 107 0.07 4.98 4.74
C VAL A 107 1.30 4.49 5.49
N THR A 108 1.46 3.17 5.57
CA THR A 108 2.65 2.48 6.06
C THR A 108 3.36 1.84 4.87
N TRP A 109 4.68 2.00 4.80
CA TRP A 109 5.49 1.47 3.71
C TRP A 109 6.71 0.76 4.25
N CYS A 110 6.96 -0.47 3.75
CA CYS A 110 8.02 -1.35 4.22
C CYS A 110 8.93 -1.72 3.05
N GLU A 111 10.10 -1.09 2.95
CA GLU A 111 11.16 -1.52 2.04
C GLU A 111 12.10 -2.46 2.79
N TRP A 112 12.01 -3.74 2.49
CA TRP A 112 12.77 -4.77 3.18
C TRP A 112 13.93 -5.29 2.33
N ASP A 113 14.98 -5.75 2.97
CA ASP A 113 16.16 -6.29 2.28
C ASP A 113 15.84 -7.69 1.75
N GLY A 114 15.33 -7.73 0.54
CA GLY A 114 14.95 -8.98 -0.10
C GLY A 114 14.57 -8.83 -1.56
N PRO A 115 14.34 -9.97 -2.23
CA PRO A 115 14.02 -10.04 -3.66
C PRO A 115 12.51 -9.82 -3.92
N HIS A 116 12.08 -10.22 -5.11
CA HIS A 116 10.65 -10.33 -5.45
C HIS A 116 10.00 -11.41 -4.58
N GLY A 117 9.36 -10.99 -3.51
CA GLY A 117 8.82 -11.91 -2.51
C GLY A 117 7.95 -11.23 -1.46
N ILE A 118 7.49 -12.04 -0.54
CA ILE A 118 6.71 -11.61 0.62
C ILE A 118 7.66 -11.61 1.83
N PRO A 119 7.80 -10.49 2.57
CA PRO A 119 8.62 -10.49 3.77
C PRO A 119 8.05 -11.42 4.86
N ASN A 120 8.91 -11.96 5.70
CA ASN A 120 8.49 -12.90 6.76
C ASN A 120 7.42 -12.33 7.68
N PHE A 121 7.45 -11.02 7.91
CA PHE A 121 6.47 -10.32 8.75
C PHE A 121 5.17 -9.94 7.99
N GLY A 122 5.11 -10.15 6.68
CA GLY A 122 4.06 -9.59 5.81
C GLY A 122 2.66 -10.03 6.21
N SER A 123 2.42 -11.32 6.33
CA SER A 123 1.07 -11.85 6.62
C SER A 123 0.53 -11.38 7.97
N ALA A 124 1.37 -11.42 9.02
CA ALA A 124 0.98 -10.97 10.36
C ALA A 124 0.72 -9.46 10.39
N ALA A 125 1.59 -8.67 9.75
CA ALA A 125 1.45 -7.21 9.70
C ALA A 125 0.19 -6.79 8.94
N ILE A 126 -0.13 -7.45 7.84
CA ILE A 126 -1.36 -7.18 7.07
C ILE A 126 -2.61 -7.52 7.89
N ALA A 127 -2.60 -8.65 8.59
CA ALA A 127 -3.71 -9.02 9.46
C ALA A 127 -3.95 -7.97 10.55
N GLU A 128 -2.89 -7.55 11.25
CA GLU A 128 -2.97 -6.48 12.25
C GLU A 128 -3.47 -5.17 11.66
N PHE A 129 -2.99 -4.81 10.47
CA PHE A 129 -3.41 -3.60 9.78
C PHE A 129 -4.91 -3.60 9.48
N PHE A 130 -5.44 -4.70 8.91
CA PHE A 130 -6.86 -4.78 8.60
C PHE A 130 -7.76 -4.86 9.86
N LEU A 131 -7.23 -5.39 10.96
CA LEU A 131 -7.99 -5.45 12.21
C LEU A 131 -8.21 -4.09 12.88
N GLN A 132 -7.51 -3.04 12.43
CA GLN A 132 -7.71 -1.66 12.93
C GLN A 132 -9.06 -1.08 12.50
N PHE A 133 -9.64 -1.62 11.47
CA PHE A 133 -10.88 -1.14 10.88
C PHE A 133 -12.04 -2.09 11.21
#